data_c8d45c9913db6292bc415d056a599901
#
_entry.id   c8d45c9913db6292bc415d056a599901
#
_cell.length_a   1.000
_cell.length_b   1.000
_cell.length_c   1.000
_cell.angle_alpha   90.00
_cell.angle_beta   90.00
_cell.angle_gamma   90.00
#
_symmetry.space_group_name_H-M   'P 1'
#
loop_
_entity.id
_entity.type
_entity.pdbx_description
1 polymer ?
#
loop_
_entity_poly.entity_id
_entity_poly.type
_entity_poly.pdbx_seq_one_letter_code
_entity_poly.pdbx_strand_id
1 'polypeptide(L)'
;SDVYKRQGKTFFRLLFSVGLLIPGAALLQPLYQTMIAMGLYDSLIGLILVYIAFGLPTTIYVMSSYFMTIPKELEESAYLDGSGFFKTFSLIVIPIAKPALGTAAVLEFLVAWNEFQFALTLTASNSNRTLPIALYYFKSQFASNYGAMFAATILVIIPSIIVYIALQEQVVSGLSAGAVKLSLIHISEPTRQAE
;
A
#
# COMPACT_ATOMS: atom_id res chain seq x y z
N SER A 1 27.84 -17.73 -8.91
CA SER A 1 27.49 -16.78 -7.80
C SER A 1 26.08 -16.15 -7.94
N ASP A 2 25.45 -16.21 -9.12
CA ASP A 2 24.12 -15.60 -9.35
C ASP A 2 22.92 -16.40 -8.82
N VAL A 3 23.09 -17.70 -8.59
CA VAL A 3 22.00 -18.56 -8.09
C VAL A 3 21.60 -18.19 -6.65
N TYR A 4 22.55 -17.83 -5.79
CA TYR A 4 22.29 -17.42 -4.41
C TYR A 4 21.57 -16.07 -4.31
N LYS A 5 21.85 -15.12 -5.20
CA LYS A 5 21.16 -13.81 -5.23
C LYS A 5 19.69 -13.93 -5.65
N ARG A 6 19.32 -14.98 -6.40
CA ARG A 6 17.94 -15.23 -6.86
C ARG A 6 17.06 -15.90 -5.80
N GLN A 7 17.63 -16.75 -4.93
CA GLN A 7 16.85 -17.51 -3.93
C GLN A 7 16.21 -16.61 -2.88
N GLY A 8 16.94 -15.62 -2.35
CA GLY A 8 16.38 -14.66 -1.39
C GLY A 8 15.21 -13.85 -1.95
N LYS A 9 15.29 -13.42 -3.23
CA LYS A 9 14.25 -12.63 -3.89
C LYS A 9 12.91 -13.37 -3.95
N THR A 10 12.95 -14.66 -4.31
CA THR A 10 11.73 -15.49 -4.39
C THR A 10 11.14 -15.74 -3.01
N PHE A 11 11.98 -16.02 -2.02
CA PHE A 11 11.53 -16.21 -0.64
C PHE A 11 10.81 -14.98 -0.09
N PHE A 12 11.41 -13.80 -0.18
CA PHE A 12 10.77 -12.56 0.30
C PHE A 12 9.50 -12.23 -0.46
N ARG A 13 9.47 -12.43 -1.78
CA ARG A 13 8.26 -12.22 -2.57
C ARG A 13 7.13 -13.13 -2.10
N LEU A 14 7.38 -14.42 -1.90
CA LEU A 14 6.40 -15.37 -1.39
C LEU A 14 5.95 -15.01 0.02
N LEU A 15 6.88 -14.66 0.91
CA LEU A 15 6.57 -14.24 2.28
C LEU A 15 5.57 -13.07 2.30
N PHE A 16 5.83 -12.02 1.54
CA PHE A 16 4.91 -10.87 1.45
C PHE A 16 3.62 -11.20 0.72
N SER A 17 3.65 -12.09 -0.29
CA SER A 17 2.42 -12.53 -0.95
C SER A 17 1.49 -13.30 -0.02
N VAL A 18 2.04 -14.12 0.89
CA VAL A 18 1.25 -14.79 1.95
C VAL A 18 0.60 -13.77 2.87
N GLY A 19 1.28 -12.64 3.15
CA GLY A 19 0.71 -11.54 3.94
C GLY A 19 -0.60 -10.99 3.36
N LEU A 20 -0.76 -10.98 2.03
CA LEU A 20 -2.01 -10.54 1.38
C LEU A 20 -3.19 -11.50 1.62
N LEU A 21 -2.94 -12.75 1.98
CA LEU A 21 -3.97 -13.75 2.21
C LEU A 21 -4.47 -13.76 3.66
N ILE A 22 -3.77 -13.07 4.56
CA ILE A 22 -4.12 -13.07 5.98
C ILE A 22 -5.22 -12.02 6.22
N PRO A 23 -6.43 -12.42 6.65
CA PRO A 23 -7.48 -11.46 6.93
C PRO A 23 -7.15 -10.66 8.20
N GLY A 24 -7.05 -9.33 8.07
CA GLY A 24 -6.72 -8.43 9.19
C GLY A 24 -7.67 -8.59 10.37
N ALA A 25 -8.95 -8.83 10.12
CA ALA A 25 -9.96 -9.06 11.16
C ALA A 25 -9.64 -10.27 12.06
N ALA A 26 -9.02 -11.33 11.51
CA ALA A 26 -8.61 -12.50 12.29
C ALA A 26 -7.44 -12.19 13.24
N LEU A 27 -6.68 -11.15 12.96
CA LEU A 27 -5.52 -10.75 13.77
C LEU A 27 -5.84 -9.68 14.82
N LEU A 28 -7.07 -9.17 14.90
CA LEU A 28 -7.42 -8.09 15.85
C LEU A 28 -7.06 -8.45 17.30
N GLN A 29 -7.47 -9.63 17.76
CA GLN A 29 -7.20 -10.06 19.13
C GLN A 29 -5.70 -10.28 19.44
N PRO A 30 -4.93 -11.03 18.64
CA PRO A 30 -3.49 -11.16 18.88
C PRO A 30 -2.74 -9.82 18.72
N LEU A 31 -3.15 -8.93 17.84
CA LEU A 31 -2.57 -7.59 17.71
C LEU A 31 -2.83 -6.75 18.97
N TYR A 32 -4.05 -6.76 19.48
CA TYR A 32 -4.40 -6.06 20.71
C TYR A 32 -3.49 -6.50 21.87
N GLN A 33 -3.33 -7.82 22.05
CA GLN A 33 -2.44 -8.37 23.09
C GLN A 33 -0.98 -7.97 22.86
N THR A 34 -0.50 -8.00 21.62
CA THR A 34 0.86 -7.60 21.27
C THR A 34 1.10 -6.12 21.56
N MET A 35 0.16 -5.25 21.19
CA MET A 35 0.28 -3.81 21.46
C MET A 35 0.28 -3.50 22.97
N ILE A 36 -0.51 -4.21 23.76
CA ILE A 36 -0.45 -4.09 25.24
C ILE A 36 0.93 -4.55 25.75
N ALA A 37 1.40 -5.71 25.33
CA ALA A 37 2.68 -6.25 25.78
C ALA A 37 3.87 -5.35 25.41
N MET A 38 3.79 -4.64 24.29
CA MET A 38 4.80 -3.68 23.84
C MET A 38 4.63 -2.28 24.46
N GLY A 39 3.58 -2.01 25.23
CA GLY A 39 3.27 -0.67 25.75
C GLY A 39 2.83 0.32 24.66
N LEU A 40 2.33 -0.16 23.53
CA LEU A 40 1.91 0.63 22.38
C LEU A 40 0.40 0.69 22.19
N TYR A 41 -0.38 0.12 23.12
CA TYR A 41 -1.83 0.27 23.15
C TYR A 41 -2.21 1.74 23.40
N ASP A 42 -3.29 2.19 22.78
CA ASP A 42 -3.76 3.58 22.80
C ASP A 42 -2.69 4.60 22.40
N SER A 43 -1.92 4.26 21.36
CA SER A 43 -0.83 5.08 20.85
C SER A 43 -0.91 5.20 19.33
N LEU A 44 -0.72 6.43 18.82
CA LEU A 44 -0.63 6.66 17.37
C LEU A 44 0.57 5.92 16.75
N ILE A 45 1.67 5.79 17.48
CA ILE A 45 2.83 5.02 17.02
C ILE A 45 2.47 3.55 16.85
N GLY A 46 1.75 2.97 17.81
CA GLY A 46 1.26 1.59 17.70
C GLY A 46 0.37 1.39 16.48
N LEU A 47 -0.56 2.31 16.24
CA LEU A 47 -1.45 2.26 15.08
C LEU A 47 -0.68 2.40 13.75
N ILE A 48 0.30 3.33 13.68
CA ILE A 48 1.16 3.51 12.51
C ILE A 48 1.93 2.22 12.19
N LEU A 49 2.51 1.57 13.21
CA LEU A 49 3.25 0.32 13.01
C LEU A 49 2.35 -0.80 12.44
N VAL A 50 1.12 -0.89 12.92
CA VAL A 50 0.13 -1.85 12.38
C VAL A 50 -0.21 -1.51 10.93
N TYR A 51 -0.46 -0.25 10.60
CA TYR A 51 -0.75 0.18 9.22
C TYR A 51 0.44 -0.10 8.29
N ILE A 52 1.67 0.16 8.72
CA ILE A 52 2.86 -0.19 7.95
C ILE A 52 2.92 -1.71 7.72
N ALA A 53 2.72 -2.51 8.75
CA ALA A 53 2.80 -3.97 8.65
C ALA A 53 1.79 -4.55 7.65
N PHE A 54 0.56 -4.04 7.63
CA PHE A 54 -0.49 -4.49 6.70
C PHE A 54 -0.39 -3.85 5.31
N GLY A 55 0.18 -2.65 5.18
CA GLY A 55 0.40 -1.98 3.90
C GLY A 55 1.62 -2.51 3.13
N LEU A 56 2.65 -3.01 3.84
CA LEU A 56 3.87 -3.52 3.22
C LEU A 56 3.64 -4.57 2.12
N PRO A 57 2.80 -5.61 2.30
CA PRO A 57 2.56 -6.62 1.26
C PRO A 57 2.04 -6.01 -0.04
N THR A 58 1.05 -5.13 0.04
CA THR A 58 0.46 -4.45 -1.12
C THR A 58 1.47 -3.53 -1.80
N THR A 59 2.17 -2.71 -1.01
CA THR A 59 3.20 -1.79 -1.51
C THR A 59 4.31 -2.55 -2.23
N ILE A 60 4.83 -3.63 -1.63
CA ILE A 60 5.88 -4.46 -2.24
C ILE A 60 5.38 -5.12 -3.53
N TYR A 61 4.13 -5.58 -3.55
CA TYR A 61 3.54 -6.18 -4.73
C TYR A 61 3.47 -5.16 -5.89
N VAL A 62 2.92 -3.98 -5.65
CA VAL A 62 2.80 -2.90 -6.66
C VAL A 62 4.19 -2.49 -7.16
N MET A 63 5.11 -2.18 -6.25
CA MET A 63 6.46 -1.73 -6.59
C MET A 63 7.26 -2.81 -7.31
N SER A 64 7.19 -4.07 -6.87
CA SER A 64 7.88 -5.17 -7.54
C SER A 64 7.38 -5.39 -8.96
N SER A 65 6.08 -5.26 -9.18
CA SER A 65 5.47 -5.39 -10.51
C SER A 65 5.96 -4.29 -11.46
N TYR A 66 6.04 -3.06 -10.97
CA TYR A 66 6.56 -1.94 -11.74
C TYR A 66 8.06 -2.07 -12.04
N PHE A 67 8.89 -2.41 -11.05
CA PHE A 67 10.32 -2.60 -11.27
C PHE A 67 10.65 -3.67 -12.33
N MET A 68 9.77 -4.65 -12.52
CA MET A 68 9.93 -5.63 -13.60
C MET A 68 9.66 -5.06 -15.00
N THR A 69 9.08 -3.87 -15.12
CA THR A 69 8.86 -3.20 -16.40
C THR A 69 10.05 -2.32 -16.81
N ILE A 70 10.93 -1.99 -15.88
CA ILE A 70 12.11 -1.17 -16.15
C ILE A 70 13.12 -1.99 -16.98
N PRO A 71 13.57 -1.49 -18.13
CA PRO A 71 14.58 -2.15 -18.94
C PRO A 71 15.91 -2.32 -18.17
N LYS A 72 16.48 -3.52 -18.20
CA LYS A 72 17.75 -3.83 -17.51
C LYS A 72 18.94 -3.07 -18.10
N GLU A 73 18.85 -2.73 -19.36
CA GLU A 73 19.86 -1.99 -20.10
C GLU A 73 20.20 -0.64 -19.46
N LEU A 74 19.22 -0.03 -18.77
CA LEU A 74 19.44 1.23 -18.03
C LEU A 74 20.35 1.02 -16.81
N GLU A 75 20.16 -0.08 -16.07
CA GLU A 75 21.01 -0.44 -14.94
C GLU A 75 22.42 -0.86 -15.44
N GLU A 76 22.48 -1.66 -16.50
CA GLU A 76 23.73 -2.14 -17.10
C GLU A 76 24.57 -0.99 -17.63
N SER A 77 23.98 -0.03 -18.34
CA SER A 77 24.66 1.18 -18.82
C SER A 77 25.24 1.99 -17.66
N ALA A 78 24.46 2.18 -16.57
CA ALA A 78 24.92 2.89 -15.39
C ALA A 78 26.12 2.18 -14.71
N TYR A 79 26.12 0.86 -14.66
CA TYR A 79 27.25 0.11 -14.14
C TYR A 79 28.50 0.20 -15.02
N LEU A 80 28.32 0.23 -16.35
CA LEU A 80 29.43 0.46 -17.29
C LEU A 80 30.05 1.86 -17.11
N ASP A 81 29.22 2.87 -16.77
CA ASP A 81 29.66 4.22 -16.43
C ASP A 81 30.27 4.34 -15.02
N GLY A 82 30.49 3.20 -14.32
CA GLY A 82 31.11 3.16 -13.00
C GLY A 82 30.16 3.52 -11.84
N SER A 83 28.85 3.58 -12.08
CA SER A 83 27.88 3.83 -11.01
C SER A 83 27.74 2.61 -10.10
N GLY A 84 27.79 2.81 -8.77
CA GLY A 84 27.50 1.76 -7.81
C GLY A 84 25.98 1.55 -7.61
N PHE A 85 25.60 0.42 -6.97
CA PHE A 85 24.20 0.02 -6.75
C PHE A 85 23.32 1.15 -6.18
N PHE A 86 23.72 1.76 -5.08
CA PHE A 86 22.92 2.83 -4.43
C PHE A 86 22.75 4.06 -5.30
N LYS A 87 23.78 4.42 -6.06
CA LYS A 87 23.75 5.57 -6.97
C LYS A 87 22.82 5.29 -8.15
N THR A 88 22.91 4.11 -8.77
CA THR A 88 22.01 3.66 -9.84
C THR A 88 20.56 3.60 -9.35
N PHE A 89 20.34 3.01 -8.19
CA PHE A 89 19.00 2.91 -7.59
C PHE A 89 18.38 4.28 -7.34
N SER A 90 19.11 5.19 -6.68
CA SER A 90 18.56 6.51 -6.30
C SER A 90 18.42 7.49 -7.45
N LEU A 91 19.35 7.48 -8.42
CA LEU A 91 19.38 8.46 -9.51
C LEU A 91 18.70 8.00 -10.80
N ILE A 92 18.51 6.69 -10.99
CA ILE A 92 17.92 6.13 -12.20
C ILE A 92 16.61 5.40 -11.87
N VAL A 93 16.66 4.37 -11.02
CA VAL A 93 15.52 3.49 -10.78
C VAL A 93 14.38 4.21 -10.04
N ILE A 94 14.67 4.94 -8.96
CA ILE A 94 13.66 5.67 -8.19
C ILE A 94 12.98 6.78 -8.99
N PRO A 95 13.68 7.64 -9.74
CA PRO A 95 13.04 8.63 -10.61
C PRO A 95 12.12 8.03 -11.67
N ILE A 96 12.51 6.92 -12.30
CA ILE A 96 11.68 6.19 -13.26
C ILE A 96 10.45 5.60 -12.55
N ALA A 97 10.61 5.12 -11.31
CA ALA A 97 9.53 4.50 -10.54
C ALA A 97 8.59 5.51 -9.84
N LYS A 98 8.79 6.82 -9.98
CA LYS A 98 7.92 7.85 -9.37
C LYS A 98 6.41 7.62 -9.59
N PRO A 99 5.92 7.25 -10.80
CA PRO A 99 4.50 6.98 -11.00
C PRO A 99 3.98 5.84 -10.12
N ALA A 100 4.75 4.75 -10.01
CA ALA A 100 4.38 3.60 -9.18
C ALA A 100 4.43 3.94 -7.68
N LEU A 101 5.41 4.74 -7.25
CA LEU A 101 5.47 5.25 -5.88
C LEU A 101 4.24 6.11 -5.56
N GLY A 102 3.84 6.99 -6.48
CA GLY A 102 2.62 7.78 -6.36
C GLY A 102 1.38 6.89 -6.23
N THR A 103 1.25 5.89 -7.08
CA THR A 103 0.15 4.91 -7.02
C THR A 103 0.11 4.18 -5.69
N ALA A 104 1.24 3.62 -5.24
CA ALA A 104 1.33 2.92 -3.97
C ALA A 104 0.96 3.86 -2.79
N ALA A 105 1.48 5.09 -2.80
CA ALA A 105 1.18 6.08 -1.76
C ALA A 105 -0.31 6.43 -1.68
N VAL A 106 -0.99 6.60 -2.83
CA VAL A 106 -2.43 6.87 -2.87
C VAL A 106 -3.24 5.69 -2.35
N LEU A 107 -2.91 4.48 -2.79
CA LEU A 107 -3.61 3.26 -2.36
C LEU A 107 -3.48 3.09 -0.84
N GLU A 108 -2.28 3.20 -0.30
CA GLU A 108 -2.04 3.07 1.14
C GLU A 108 -2.68 4.22 1.94
N PHE A 109 -2.64 5.45 1.42
CA PHE A 109 -3.33 6.56 2.05
C PHE A 109 -4.85 6.30 2.16
N LEU A 110 -5.49 5.86 1.06
CA LEU A 110 -6.94 5.60 1.07
C LEU A 110 -7.30 4.44 2.00
N VAL A 111 -6.50 3.38 2.05
CA VAL A 111 -6.69 2.25 2.98
C VAL A 111 -6.53 2.72 4.43
N ALA A 112 -5.44 3.41 4.76
CA ALA A 112 -5.18 3.87 6.12
C ALA A 112 -6.17 4.97 6.58
N TRP A 113 -6.56 5.87 5.68
CA TRP A 113 -7.52 6.93 5.98
C TRP A 113 -8.91 6.40 6.32
N ASN A 114 -9.36 5.34 5.64
CA ASN A 114 -10.67 4.74 5.84
C ASN A 114 -10.64 3.56 6.83
N GLU A 115 -9.46 3.25 7.38
CA GLU A 115 -9.33 2.13 8.29
C GLU A 115 -10.12 2.37 9.59
N PHE A 116 -10.87 1.37 10.01
CA PHE A 116 -11.78 1.46 11.15
C PHE A 116 -11.49 0.40 12.22
N GLN A 117 -11.22 -0.85 11.82
CA GLN A 117 -11.21 -1.99 12.74
C GLN A 117 -10.00 -1.97 13.68
N PHE A 118 -8.80 -1.71 13.14
CA PHE A 118 -7.59 -1.60 13.95
C PHE A 118 -7.66 -0.36 14.84
N ALA A 119 -8.07 0.78 14.29
CA ALA A 119 -8.19 2.01 15.05
C ALA A 119 -9.20 1.86 16.21
N LEU A 120 -10.37 1.23 15.97
CA LEU A 120 -11.36 0.97 17.03
C LEU A 120 -10.81 0.06 18.12
N THR A 121 -10.01 -0.94 17.74
CA THR A 121 -9.49 -1.95 18.68
C THR A 121 -8.27 -1.45 19.46
N LEU A 122 -7.43 -0.63 18.83
CA LEU A 122 -6.11 -0.27 19.36
C LEU A 122 -6.03 1.14 19.94
N THR A 123 -7.08 1.97 19.80
CA THR A 123 -7.14 3.30 20.41
C THR A 123 -8.33 3.43 21.36
N ALA A 124 -8.14 4.13 22.49
CA ALA A 124 -9.17 4.34 23.50
C ALA A 124 -9.42 5.83 23.77
N SER A 125 -8.35 6.62 23.94
CA SER A 125 -8.44 8.03 24.27
C SER A 125 -8.92 8.87 23.07
N ASN A 126 -9.65 9.95 23.35
CA ASN A 126 -10.14 10.86 22.32
C ASN A 126 -9.02 11.50 21.47
N SER A 127 -7.84 11.71 22.07
CA SER A 127 -6.67 12.28 21.40
C SER A 127 -6.04 11.38 20.35
N ASN A 128 -6.25 10.06 20.45
CA ASN A 128 -5.64 9.07 19.57
C ASN A 128 -6.63 8.47 18.55
N ARG A 129 -7.87 8.93 18.54
CA ARG A 129 -8.89 8.46 17.62
C ARG A 129 -8.66 8.98 16.21
N THR A 130 -8.78 8.09 15.23
CA THR A 130 -8.84 8.48 13.81
C THR A 130 -10.20 9.13 13.48
N LEU A 131 -10.28 9.82 12.35
CA LEU A 131 -11.53 10.48 11.93
C LEU A 131 -12.70 9.50 11.75
N PRO A 132 -12.55 8.31 11.15
CA PRO A 132 -13.63 7.31 11.10
C PRO A 132 -14.15 6.91 12.49
N ILE A 133 -13.25 6.76 13.47
CA ILE A 133 -13.64 6.44 14.85
C ILE A 133 -14.34 7.61 15.52
N ALA A 134 -13.82 8.83 15.34
CA ALA A 134 -14.47 10.04 15.85
C ALA A 134 -15.88 10.19 15.28
N LEU A 135 -16.07 9.94 13.96
CA LEU A 135 -17.39 9.97 13.32
C LEU A 135 -18.33 8.89 13.88
N TYR A 136 -17.83 7.68 14.14
CA TYR A 136 -18.61 6.61 14.76
C TYR A 136 -19.15 7.02 16.13
N TYR A 137 -18.31 7.56 17.01
CA TYR A 137 -18.76 8.05 18.33
C TYR A 137 -19.65 9.28 18.22
N PHE A 138 -19.36 10.20 17.30
CA PHE A 138 -20.22 11.36 17.04
C PHE A 138 -21.63 10.93 16.62
N LYS A 139 -21.72 9.96 15.72
CA LYS A 139 -23.01 9.39 15.27
C LYS A 139 -23.80 8.80 16.43
N SER A 140 -23.17 8.11 17.37
CA SER A 140 -23.84 7.51 18.53
C SER A 140 -24.37 8.56 19.52
N GLN A 141 -23.67 9.69 19.66
CA GLN A 141 -24.07 10.78 20.55
C GLN A 141 -25.13 11.70 19.96
N PHE A 142 -25.12 11.91 18.65
CA PHE A 142 -25.99 12.85 17.94
C PHE A 142 -26.94 12.13 16.96
N ALA A 143 -27.37 10.92 17.28
CA ALA A 143 -28.22 10.10 16.40
C ALA A 143 -29.52 10.78 15.96
N SER A 144 -30.03 11.75 16.73
CA SER A 144 -31.23 12.55 16.41
C SER A 144 -30.93 13.78 15.54
N ASN A 145 -29.68 14.13 15.30
CA ASN A 145 -29.29 15.31 14.52
C ASN A 145 -28.63 14.90 13.19
N TYR A 146 -29.46 14.55 12.22
CA TYR A 146 -29.00 14.12 10.90
C TYR A 146 -28.19 15.20 10.16
N GLY A 147 -28.49 16.48 10.35
CA GLY A 147 -27.76 17.59 9.73
C GLY A 147 -26.29 17.63 10.18
N ALA A 148 -26.07 17.54 11.49
CA ALA A 148 -24.71 17.49 12.04
C ALA A 148 -23.96 16.21 11.63
N MET A 149 -24.65 15.07 11.56
CA MET A 149 -24.07 13.80 11.10
C MET A 149 -23.62 13.87 9.64
N PHE A 150 -24.44 14.43 8.75
CA PHE A 150 -24.07 14.60 7.34
C PHE A 150 -22.93 15.59 7.18
N ALA A 151 -22.94 16.71 7.89
CA ALA A 151 -21.84 17.66 7.87
C ALA A 151 -20.51 17.03 8.32
N ALA A 152 -20.51 16.27 9.41
CA ALA A 152 -19.33 15.54 9.89
C ALA A 152 -18.85 14.50 8.87
N THR A 153 -19.76 13.77 8.25
CA THR A 153 -19.44 12.79 7.20
C THR A 153 -18.77 13.45 5.99
N ILE A 154 -19.28 14.60 5.54
CA ILE A 154 -18.69 15.36 4.44
C ILE A 154 -17.25 15.78 4.80
N LEU A 155 -17.03 16.29 6.01
CA LEU A 155 -15.69 16.69 6.46
C LEU A 155 -14.68 15.52 6.46
N VAL A 156 -15.13 14.30 6.79
CA VAL A 156 -14.28 13.10 6.78
C VAL A 156 -13.95 12.66 5.34
N ILE A 157 -14.85 12.85 4.39
CA ILE A 157 -14.67 12.42 3.00
C ILE A 157 -13.80 13.41 2.19
N ILE A 158 -13.86 14.70 2.48
CA ILE A 158 -13.14 15.74 1.72
C ILE A 158 -11.64 15.43 1.52
N PRO A 159 -10.85 15.06 2.55
CA PRO A 159 -9.42 14.77 2.35
C PRO A 159 -9.15 13.61 1.38
N SER A 160 -9.99 12.57 1.41
CA SER A 160 -9.88 11.45 0.47
C SER A 160 -10.11 11.90 -0.97
N ILE A 161 -11.13 12.76 -1.19
CA ILE A 161 -11.44 13.31 -2.51
C ILE A 161 -10.29 14.20 -3.00
N ILE A 162 -9.76 15.06 -2.16
CA ILE A 162 -8.65 15.96 -2.51
C ILE A 162 -7.41 15.14 -2.94
N VAL A 163 -7.04 14.14 -2.13
CA VAL A 163 -5.88 13.29 -2.45
C VAL A 163 -6.12 12.50 -3.74
N TYR A 164 -7.32 11.96 -3.94
CA TYR A 164 -7.65 11.24 -5.16
C TYR A 164 -7.56 12.14 -6.40
N ILE A 165 -8.18 13.32 -6.37
CA ILE A 165 -8.15 14.27 -7.50
C ILE A 165 -6.72 14.73 -7.80
N ALA A 166 -5.94 15.03 -6.76
CA ALA A 166 -4.56 15.49 -6.92
C ALA A 166 -3.62 14.43 -7.52
N LEU A 167 -3.91 13.14 -7.30
CA LEU A 167 -3.01 12.03 -7.63
C LEU A 167 -3.64 10.99 -8.58
N GLN A 168 -4.82 11.26 -9.16
CA GLN A 168 -5.50 10.32 -10.07
C GLN A 168 -4.67 9.95 -11.30
N GLU A 169 -3.88 10.87 -11.84
CA GLU A 169 -3.01 10.59 -13.00
C GLU A 169 -1.93 9.56 -12.67
N GLN A 170 -1.35 9.63 -11.46
CA GLN A 170 -0.37 8.66 -10.98
C GLN A 170 -1.02 7.27 -10.81
N VAL A 171 -2.24 7.22 -10.30
CA VAL A 171 -2.99 5.95 -10.14
C VAL A 171 -3.24 5.31 -11.50
N VAL A 172 -3.74 6.07 -12.46
CA VAL A 172 -4.02 5.57 -13.81
C VAL A 172 -2.75 5.12 -14.52
N SER A 173 -1.67 5.90 -14.47
CA SER A 173 -0.40 5.55 -15.11
C SER A 173 0.27 4.32 -14.49
N GLY A 174 0.21 4.18 -13.16
CA GLY A 174 0.79 3.04 -12.47
C GLY A 174 0.03 1.73 -12.68
N LEU A 175 -1.31 1.78 -12.75
CA LEU A 175 -2.14 0.61 -13.03
C LEU A 175 -2.04 0.17 -14.50
N SER A 176 -2.00 1.12 -15.44
CA SER A 176 -1.89 0.82 -16.86
C SER A 176 -0.56 0.16 -17.23
N ALA A 177 0.55 0.56 -16.61
CA ALA A 177 1.85 -0.06 -16.80
C ALA A 177 1.87 -1.55 -16.40
N GLY A 178 1.08 -1.94 -15.40
CA GLY A 178 0.90 -3.34 -15.00
C GLY A 178 -0.05 -4.14 -15.91
N ALA A 179 -1.11 -3.49 -16.43
CA ALA A 179 -2.15 -4.14 -17.23
C ALA A 179 -1.72 -4.47 -18.67
N VAL A 180 -0.88 -3.64 -19.27
CA VAL A 180 -0.40 -3.83 -20.67
C VAL A 180 0.36 -5.16 -20.83
N LYS A 181 1.08 -5.62 -19.81
CA LYS A 181 1.80 -6.90 -19.88
C LYS A 181 0.89 -8.13 -19.85
N LEU A 182 -0.23 -8.07 -19.16
CA LEU A 182 -1.21 -9.17 -19.12
C LEU A 182 -1.94 -9.32 -20.48
N SER A 183 -2.23 -8.22 -21.16
CA SER A 183 -2.83 -8.21 -22.50
C SER A 183 -1.88 -8.77 -23.56
N LEU A 184 -0.58 -8.46 -23.52
CA LEU A 184 0.40 -8.96 -24.47
C LEU A 184 0.68 -10.46 -24.33
N ILE A 185 0.58 -11.02 -23.13
CA ILE A 185 0.75 -12.47 -22.89
C ILE A 185 -0.42 -13.24 -23.51
N HIS A 186 -1.63 -12.70 -23.50
CA HIS A 186 -2.80 -13.33 -24.14
C HIS A 186 -2.82 -13.19 -25.66
N ILE A 187 -2.13 -12.21 -26.23
CA ILE A 187 -2.07 -12.01 -27.70
C ILE A 187 -0.92 -12.82 -28.33
N SER A 188 0.08 -13.24 -27.55
CA SER A 188 1.26 -13.96 -28.02
C SER A 188 1.18 -15.48 -27.91
N GLU A 189 0.01 -16.08 -27.58
CA GLU A 189 -0.25 -17.48 -27.89
C GLU A 189 -0.79 -17.59 -29.33
N PRO A 190 0.08 -17.80 -30.35
CA PRO A 190 -0.42 -18.16 -31.67
C PRO A 190 -0.96 -19.58 -31.56
N THR A 191 -2.23 -19.70 -31.90
CA THR A 191 -2.88 -20.93 -32.41
C THR A 191 -1.88 -21.96 -32.97
N ARG A 192 -1.37 -22.84 -32.13
CA ARG A 192 -0.80 -24.13 -32.51
C ARG A 192 -1.79 -25.22 -32.18
N GLN A 193 -2.93 -25.17 -32.84
CA GLN A 193 -3.84 -26.32 -32.96
C GLN A 193 -4.57 -26.21 -34.28
N ALA A 194 -3.90 -26.63 -35.34
CA ALA A 194 -4.51 -27.16 -36.57
C ALA A 194 -3.40 -27.66 -37.49
N GLU A 195 -2.87 -28.86 -37.26
CA GLU A 195 -2.51 -29.84 -38.30
C GLU A 195 -2.44 -31.22 -37.64
#